data_60dc4c98d9e5ddb2c4a7fc40db72622f
#
_entry.id   60dc4c98d9e5ddb2c4a7fc40db72622f
#
_cell.length_a   1.000
_cell.length_b   1.000
_cell.length_c   1.000
_cell.angle_alpha   90.00
_cell.angle_beta   90.00
_cell.angle_gamma   90.00
#
_symmetry.space_group_name_H-M   'P 1'
#
loop_
_entity.id
_entity.type
_entity.pdbx_description
1 polymer ?
#
loop_
_entity_poly.entity_id
_entity_poly.type
_entity_poly.pdbx_seq_one_letter_code
_entity_poly.pdbx_strand_id
1 'polypeptide(L)'
;MNTAEKLKICNRLLGLTLILMLASGMQLEATAGSYAWSVWVHIVFGTLLTVLSIRHIYLHCRSSNWFARFAKNRNTTTRVLWWIFLLTVISGLAATIQWLVENGHSPIGGVHGKIGFLMVIIAIIHAAKHIRQRKQAKRA
;
A
#
# COMPACT_ATOMS: atom_id res chain seq x y z
N MET A 1 -0.19 -14.14 -21.86
CA MET A 1 -0.98 -13.79 -20.64
C MET A 1 -1.76 -12.51 -20.94
N ASN A 2 -3.08 -12.56 -20.85
CA ASN A 2 -3.93 -11.40 -21.14
C ASN A 2 -3.95 -10.40 -19.97
N THR A 3 -4.48 -9.18 -20.19
CA THR A 3 -4.48 -8.11 -19.17
C THR A 3 -5.29 -8.48 -17.92
N ALA A 4 -6.38 -9.24 -18.09
CA ALA A 4 -7.23 -9.68 -16.98
C ALA A 4 -6.47 -10.66 -16.05
N GLU A 5 -5.70 -11.56 -16.62
CA GLU A 5 -4.83 -12.49 -15.87
C GLU A 5 -3.74 -11.74 -15.10
N LYS A 6 -3.05 -10.78 -15.77
CA LYS A 6 -2.04 -9.93 -15.13
C LYS A 6 -2.62 -9.18 -13.93
N LEU A 7 -3.82 -8.62 -14.09
CA LEU A 7 -4.52 -7.90 -13.03
C LEU A 7 -4.91 -8.83 -11.86
N LYS A 8 -5.37 -10.05 -12.16
CA LYS A 8 -5.74 -11.04 -11.14
C LYS A 8 -4.53 -11.46 -10.30
N ILE A 9 -3.39 -11.70 -10.94
CA ILE A 9 -2.13 -12.03 -10.25
C ILE A 9 -1.67 -10.83 -9.42
N CYS A 10 -1.66 -9.62 -9.99
CA CYS A 10 -1.26 -8.40 -9.30
C CYS A 10 -2.10 -8.15 -8.03
N ASN A 11 -3.42 -8.35 -8.11
CA ASN A 11 -4.33 -8.20 -6.96
C ASN A 11 -4.05 -9.23 -5.85
N ARG A 12 -3.72 -10.48 -6.21
CA ARG A 12 -3.35 -11.51 -5.22
C ARG A 12 -2.05 -11.18 -4.52
N LEU A 13 -1.05 -10.76 -5.29
CA LEU A 13 0.25 -10.34 -4.75
C LEU A 13 0.11 -9.10 -3.85
N LEU A 14 -0.68 -8.11 -4.26
CA LEU A 14 -0.99 -6.95 -3.43
C LEU A 14 -1.64 -7.33 -2.10
N GLY A 15 -2.64 -8.22 -2.14
CA GLY A 15 -3.29 -8.68 -0.92
C GLY A 15 -2.34 -9.40 0.03
N LEU A 16 -1.51 -10.32 -0.50
CA LEU A 16 -0.50 -11.03 0.28
C LEU A 16 0.53 -10.07 0.87
N THR A 17 1.08 -9.18 0.05
CA THR A 17 2.09 -8.19 0.50
C THR A 17 1.51 -7.23 1.54
N LEU A 18 0.23 -6.85 1.42
CA LEU A 18 -0.43 -6.01 2.41
C LEU A 18 -0.56 -6.71 3.78
N ILE A 19 -0.86 -8.02 3.78
CA ILE A 19 -0.92 -8.81 5.02
C ILE A 19 0.47 -8.90 5.66
N LEU A 20 1.52 -9.17 4.86
CA LEU A 20 2.89 -9.23 5.35
C LEU A 20 3.37 -7.88 5.89
N MET A 21 2.98 -6.77 5.23
CA MET A 21 3.25 -5.42 5.69
C MET A 21 2.57 -5.12 7.03
N LEU A 22 1.31 -5.51 7.18
CA LEU A 22 0.59 -5.33 8.43
C LEU A 22 1.26 -6.14 9.56
N ALA A 23 1.58 -7.41 9.31
CA ALA A 23 2.24 -8.27 10.29
C ALA A 23 3.61 -7.72 10.72
N SER A 24 4.45 -7.30 9.76
CA SER A 24 5.77 -6.72 10.07
C SER A 24 5.64 -5.36 10.77
N GLY A 25 4.66 -4.53 10.43
CA GLY A 25 4.39 -3.26 11.10
C GLY A 25 3.93 -3.47 12.56
N MET A 26 3.05 -4.42 12.82
CA MET A 26 2.63 -4.78 14.17
C MET A 26 3.80 -5.33 15.00
N GLN A 27 4.68 -6.12 14.38
CA GLN A 27 5.89 -6.62 15.04
C GLN A 27 6.81 -5.45 15.43
N LEU A 28 7.02 -4.47 14.54
CA LEU A 28 7.84 -3.30 14.83
C LEU A 28 7.27 -2.47 15.98
N GLU A 29 5.96 -2.27 16.02
CA GLU A 29 5.28 -1.57 17.11
C GLU A 29 5.46 -2.34 18.43
N ALA A 30 5.23 -3.65 18.43
CA ALA A 30 5.35 -4.50 19.63
C ALA A 30 6.78 -4.58 20.18
N THR A 31 7.81 -4.47 19.32
CA THR A 31 9.21 -4.53 19.71
C THR A 31 9.89 -3.16 19.82
N ALA A 32 9.13 -2.07 19.64
CA ALA A 32 9.66 -0.70 19.54
C ALA A 32 10.85 -0.58 18.57
N GLY A 33 10.87 -1.39 17.50
CA GLY A 33 11.94 -1.42 16.50
C GLY A 33 13.28 -1.94 16.99
N SER A 34 13.33 -2.66 18.13
CA SER A 34 14.57 -3.11 18.78
C SER A 34 15.43 -4.04 17.92
N TYR A 35 14.86 -4.66 16.89
CA TYR A 35 15.58 -5.59 16.02
C TYR A 35 15.79 -5.01 14.62
N ALA A 36 17.01 -4.70 14.25
CA ALA A 36 17.34 -4.13 12.93
C ALA A 36 16.82 -5.01 11.75
N TRP A 37 16.86 -6.33 11.88
CA TRP A 37 16.37 -7.24 10.85
C TRP A 37 14.86 -7.06 10.57
N SER A 38 14.05 -6.78 11.60
CA SER A 38 12.60 -6.56 11.43
C SER A 38 12.30 -5.26 10.69
N VAL A 39 13.12 -4.22 10.90
CA VAL A 39 13.05 -2.97 10.14
C VAL A 39 13.35 -3.23 8.67
N TRP A 40 14.42 -3.97 8.35
CA TRP A 40 14.75 -4.31 6.97
C TRP A 40 13.66 -5.13 6.28
N VAL A 41 13.10 -6.12 6.97
CA VAL A 41 11.97 -6.92 6.44
C VAL A 41 10.77 -6.01 6.10
N HIS A 42 10.45 -5.06 6.98
CA HIS A 42 9.37 -4.10 6.76
C HIS A 42 9.67 -3.19 5.55
N ILE A 43 10.89 -2.69 5.41
CA ILE A 43 11.32 -1.87 4.27
C ILE A 43 11.20 -2.65 2.95
N VAL A 44 11.64 -3.91 2.92
CA VAL A 44 11.55 -4.76 1.72
C VAL A 44 10.09 -4.97 1.30
N PHE A 45 9.21 -5.35 2.24
CA PHE A 45 7.79 -5.52 1.93
C PHE A 45 7.11 -4.19 1.56
N GLY A 46 7.49 -3.07 2.17
CA GLY A 46 7.01 -1.73 1.83
C GLY A 46 7.37 -1.32 0.40
N THR A 47 8.62 -1.56 0.02
CA THR A 47 9.09 -1.33 -1.35
C THR A 47 8.34 -2.21 -2.35
N LEU A 48 8.16 -3.50 -2.04
CA LEU A 48 7.42 -4.42 -2.89
C LEU A 48 5.94 -4.00 -3.03
N LEU A 49 5.29 -3.62 -1.92
CA LEU A 49 3.92 -3.10 -1.94
C LEU A 49 3.80 -1.85 -2.81
N THR A 50 4.77 -0.94 -2.73
CA THR A 50 4.81 0.28 -3.53
C THR A 50 4.90 -0.02 -5.03
N VAL A 51 5.82 -0.90 -5.43
CA VAL A 51 6.00 -1.32 -6.82
C VAL A 51 4.74 -2.02 -7.36
N LEU A 52 4.16 -2.93 -6.58
CA LEU A 52 2.93 -3.63 -6.95
C LEU A 52 1.74 -2.68 -7.05
N SER A 53 1.65 -1.66 -6.19
CA SER A 53 0.59 -0.63 -6.25
C SER A 53 0.69 0.22 -7.50
N ILE A 54 1.88 0.66 -7.88
CA ILE A 54 2.13 1.40 -9.13
C ILE A 54 1.74 0.52 -10.33
N ARG A 55 2.18 -0.74 -10.35
CA ARG A 55 1.82 -1.69 -11.40
C ARG A 55 0.30 -1.93 -11.47
N HIS A 56 -0.37 -2.05 -10.34
CA HIS A 56 -1.83 -2.20 -10.28
C HIS A 56 -2.54 -1.01 -10.92
N ILE A 57 -2.15 0.21 -10.59
CA ILE A 57 -2.70 1.45 -11.17
C ILE A 57 -2.45 1.47 -12.68
N TYR A 58 -1.24 1.18 -13.12
CA TYR A 58 -0.89 1.13 -14.54
C TYR A 58 -1.75 0.13 -15.31
N LEU A 59 -1.94 -1.10 -14.78
CA LEU A 59 -2.78 -2.12 -15.40
C LEU A 59 -4.25 -1.72 -15.48
N HIS A 60 -4.75 -0.96 -14.50
CA HIS A 60 -6.13 -0.46 -14.51
C HIS A 60 -6.36 0.67 -15.49
N CYS A 61 -5.43 1.58 -15.60
CA CYS A 61 -5.58 2.78 -16.44
C CYS A 61 -5.21 2.56 -17.90
N ARG A 62 -4.38 1.56 -18.21
CA ARG A 62 -3.94 1.10 -19.55
C ARG A 62 -3.77 2.20 -20.62
N SER A 63 -3.30 3.38 -20.25
CA SER A 63 -3.16 4.53 -21.16
C SER A 63 -1.85 5.25 -20.86
N SER A 64 -1.21 5.83 -21.88
CA SER A 64 -0.10 6.76 -21.72
C SER A 64 -0.43 7.93 -20.77
N ASN A 65 -1.70 8.32 -20.71
CA ASN A 65 -2.20 9.39 -19.82
C ASN A 65 -2.88 8.82 -18.55
N TRP A 66 -2.34 7.70 -18.01
CA TRP A 66 -2.92 7.04 -16.84
C TRP A 66 -3.08 7.97 -15.63
N PHE A 67 -2.14 8.88 -15.42
CA PHE A 67 -2.18 9.82 -14.30
C PHE A 67 -3.32 10.84 -14.45
N ALA A 68 -3.51 11.40 -15.65
CA ALA A 68 -4.60 12.33 -15.90
C ALA A 68 -5.98 11.67 -15.75
N ARG A 69 -6.12 10.43 -16.24
CA ARG A 69 -7.35 9.64 -16.04
C ARG A 69 -7.60 9.29 -14.57
N PHE A 70 -6.54 8.99 -13.83
CA PHE A 70 -6.61 8.71 -12.41
C PHE A 70 -7.02 9.95 -11.62
N ALA A 71 -6.41 11.11 -11.89
CA ALA A 71 -6.76 12.39 -11.25
C ALA A 71 -8.22 12.81 -11.52
N LYS A 72 -8.77 12.45 -12.69
CA LYS A 72 -10.16 12.70 -13.08
C LYS A 72 -11.16 11.67 -12.51
N ASN A 73 -10.68 10.64 -11.81
CA ASN A 73 -11.53 9.59 -11.25
C ASN A 73 -12.48 10.17 -10.19
N ARG A 74 -13.81 9.99 -10.39
CA ARG A 74 -14.87 10.48 -9.48
C ARG A 74 -15.02 9.63 -8.22
N ASN A 75 -14.37 8.46 -8.13
CA ASN A 75 -14.49 7.58 -6.97
C ASN A 75 -13.69 8.11 -5.78
N THR A 76 -14.37 8.71 -4.81
CA THR A 76 -13.79 9.31 -3.60
C THR A 76 -12.90 8.32 -2.84
N THR A 77 -13.31 7.06 -2.68
CA THR A 77 -12.53 6.04 -1.96
C THR A 77 -11.17 5.81 -2.62
N THR A 78 -11.11 5.75 -3.95
CA THR A 78 -9.86 5.60 -4.70
C THR A 78 -8.95 6.82 -4.55
N ARG A 79 -9.52 8.02 -4.57
CA ARG A 79 -8.75 9.26 -4.39
C ARG A 79 -8.16 9.36 -2.99
N VAL A 80 -8.96 9.08 -1.96
CA VAL A 80 -8.51 9.09 -0.57
C VAL A 80 -7.41 8.05 -0.36
N LEU A 81 -7.60 6.82 -0.86
CA LEU A 81 -6.59 5.76 -0.77
C LEU A 81 -5.26 6.19 -1.42
N TRP A 82 -5.32 6.87 -2.57
CA TRP A 82 -4.12 7.36 -3.25
C TRP A 82 -3.34 8.39 -2.42
N TRP A 83 -4.03 9.38 -1.86
CA TRP A 83 -3.38 10.40 -1.04
C TRP A 83 -2.76 9.81 0.23
N ILE A 84 -3.48 8.92 0.90
CA ILE A 84 -2.95 8.25 2.09
C ILE A 84 -1.80 7.32 1.72
N PHE A 85 -1.86 6.62 0.59
CA PHE A 85 -0.76 5.82 0.09
C PHE A 85 0.50 6.68 -0.15
N LEU A 86 0.39 7.84 -0.80
CA LEU A 86 1.51 8.75 -0.99
C LEU A 86 2.09 9.24 0.34
N LEU A 87 1.23 9.64 1.29
CA LEU A 87 1.67 10.04 2.63
C LEU A 87 2.39 8.89 3.35
N THR A 88 1.89 7.66 3.22
CA THR A 88 2.54 6.47 3.80
C THR A 88 3.93 6.25 3.19
N VAL A 89 4.08 6.36 1.88
CA VAL A 89 5.38 6.19 1.20
C VAL A 89 6.36 7.30 1.63
N ILE A 90 5.93 8.56 1.62
CA ILE A 90 6.76 9.71 1.99
C ILE A 90 7.20 9.62 3.46
N SER A 91 6.26 9.34 4.36
CA SER A 91 6.58 9.18 5.79
C SER A 91 7.46 7.96 6.07
N GLY A 92 7.29 6.87 5.31
CA GLY A 92 8.13 5.68 5.40
C GLY A 92 9.56 5.93 4.96
N LEU A 93 9.76 6.68 3.87
CA LEU A 93 11.10 7.10 3.43
C LEU A 93 11.76 8.00 4.47
N ALA A 94 11.02 8.99 5.01
CA ALA A 94 11.54 9.87 6.05
C ALA A 94 11.91 9.08 7.33
N ALA A 95 11.07 8.14 7.77
CA ALA A 95 11.34 7.27 8.91
C ALA A 95 12.58 6.38 8.68
N THR A 96 12.74 5.85 7.46
CA THR A 96 13.91 5.03 7.10
C THR A 96 15.18 5.84 7.13
N ILE A 97 15.18 7.05 6.56
CA ILE A 97 16.35 7.95 6.56
C ILE A 97 16.70 8.30 8.00
N GLN A 98 15.73 8.69 8.82
CA GLN A 98 15.95 9.04 10.21
C GLN A 98 16.53 7.85 10.99
N TRP A 99 15.97 6.65 10.82
CA TRP A 99 16.45 5.42 11.46
C TRP A 99 17.92 5.12 11.13
N LEU A 100 18.33 5.33 9.87
CA LEU A 100 19.69 5.13 9.41
C LEU A 100 20.67 6.17 10.00
N VAL A 101 20.22 7.43 10.15
CA VAL A 101 21.06 8.53 10.64
C VAL A 101 21.18 8.49 12.16
N GLU A 102 20.10 8.18 12.87
CA GLU A 102 20.01 8.21 14.33
C GLU A 102 20.28 6.84 15.00
N ASN A 103 20.98 5.93 14.29
CA ASN A 103 21.41 4.63 14.83
C ASN A 103 20.27 3.80 15.45
N GLY A 104 19.14 3.74 14.76
CA GLY A 104 18.05 2.85 15.13
C GLY A 104 16.86 3.51 15.83
N HIS A 105 16.88 4.82 16.05
CA HIS A 105 15.74 5.55 16.61
C HIS A 105 15.02 6.37 15.53
N SER A 106 13.69 6.33 15.49
CA SER A 106 12.91 7.11 14.55
C SER A 106 11.54 7.53 15.13
N PRO A 107 11.42 8.72 15.72
CA PRO A 107 10.14 9.30 16.11
C PRO A 107 9.13 9.39 14.97
N ILE A 108 9.61 9.61 13.73
CA ILE A 108 8.77 9.63 12.53
C ILE A 108 8.17 8.23 12.25
N GLY A 109 8.84 7.16 12.69
CA GLY A 109 8.34 5.79 12.57
C GLY A 109 6.98 5.60 13.21
N GLY A 110 6.74 6.17 14.39
CA GLY A 110 5.43 6.13 15.06
C GLY A 110 4.33 6.85 14.28
N VAL A 111 4.64 7.97 13.63
CA VAL A 111 3.70 8.70 12.75
C VAL A 111 3.41 7.88 11.48
N HIS A 112 4.46 7.33 10.86
CA HIS A 112 4.35 6.45 9.70
C HIS A 112 3.46 5.22 10.00
N GLY A 113 3.63 4.59 11.15
CA GLY A 113 2.82 3.45 11.58
C GLY A 113 1.32 3.78 11.65
N LYS A 114 0.94 4.91 12.23
CA LYS A 114 -0.46 5.38 12.30
C LYS A 114 -1.06 5.64 10.93
N ILE A 115 -0.31 6.33 10.04
CA ILE A 115 -0.73 6.60 8.66
C ILE A 115 -0.85 5.29 7.87
N GLY A 116 0.11 4.37 8.03
CA GLY A 116 0.11 3.05 7.39
C GLY A 116 -1.08 2.20 7.83
N PHE A 117 -1.43 2.20 9.12
CA PHE A 117 -2.60 1.50 9.63
C PHE A 117 -3.91 2.06 9.03
N LEU A 118 -4.05 3.37 8.96
CA LEU A 118 -5.18 4.03 8.29
C LEU A 118 -5.26 3.66 6.81
N MET A 119 -4.12 3.60 6.11
CA MET A 119 -4.03 3.14 4.71
C MET A 119 -4.57 1.72 4.55
N VAL A 120 -4.22 0.79 5.44
CA VAL A 120 -4.70 -0.60 5.42
C VAL A 120 -6.23 -0.66 5.54
N ILE A 121 -6.82 0.09 6.47
CA ILE A 121 -8.29 0.15 6.64
C ILE A 121 -8.96 0.61 5.35
N ILE A 122 -8.48 1.69 4.74
CA ILE A 122 -9.07 2.23 3.51
C ILE A 122 -8.83 1.28 2.33
N ALA A 123 -7.70 0.58 2.27
CA ALA A 123 -7.43 -0.43 1.25
C ALA A 123 -8.41 -1.62 1.35
N ILE A 124 -8.73 -2.07 2.56
CA ILE A 124 -9.75 -3.10 2.81
C ILE A 124 -11.13 -2.64 2.33
N ILE A 125 -11.53 -1.42 2.68
CA ILE A 125 -12.82 -0.84 2.24
C ILE A 125 -12.87 -0.74 0.71
N HIS A 126 -11.78 -0.30 0.08
CA HIS A 126 -11.65 -0.23 -1.39
C HIS A 126 -11.81 -1.60 -2.04
N ALA A 127 -11.10 -2.61 -1.53
CA ALA A 127 -11.17 -3.98 -2.02
C ALA A 127 -12.58 -4.58 -1.86
N ALA A 128 -13.19 -4.43 -0.68
CA ALA A 128 -14.54 -4.92 -0.40
C ALA A 128 -15.59 -4.31 -1.34
N LYS A 129 -15.52 -2.99 -1.59
CA LYS A 129 -16.40 -2.28 -2.53
C LYS A 129 -16.28 -2.87 -3.93
N HIS A 130 -15.06 -3.11 -4.42
CA HIS A 130 -14.84 -3.69 -5.75
C HIS A 130 -15.33 -5.14 -5.86
N ILE A 131 -15.14 -5.95 -4.82
CA ILE A 131 -15.66 -7.33 -4.78
C ILE A 131 -17.20 -7.32 -4.85
N ARG A 132 -17.85 -6.44 -4.10
CA ARG A 132 -19.31 -6.30 -4.09
C ARG A 132 -19.85 -5.90 -5.46
N GLN A 133 -19.25 -4.91 -6.10
CA GLN A 133 -19.62 -4.45 -7.44
C GLN A 133 -19.51 -5.56 -8.49
N ARG A 134 -18.42 -6.36 -8.45
CA ARG A 134 -18.23 -7.50 -9.35
C ARG A 134 -19.28 -8.58 -9.15
N LYS A 135 -19.71 -8.85 -7.91
CA LYS A 135 -20.77 -9.83 -7.63
C LYS A 135 -22.13 -9.36 -8.15
N GLN A 136 -22.43 -8.06 -8.03
CA GLN A 136 -23.67 -7.48 -8.55
C GLN A 136 -23.72 -7.55 -10.09
N ALA A 137 -22.63 -7.18 -10.78
CA ALA A 137 -22.54 -7.23 -12.24
C ALA A 137 -22.64 -8.65 -12.85
N LYS A 138 -22.46 -9.72 -12.05
CA LYS A 138 -22.63 -11.11 -12.50
C LYS A 138 -24.05 -11.64 -12.29
N ARG A 139 -24.89 -10.93 -11.54
CA ARG A 139 -26.27 -11.31 -11.23
C ARG A 139 -27.30 -10.57 -12.07
N ALA A 140 -26.88 -9.48 -12.72
CA ALA A 140 -27.66 -8.72 -13.70
C ALA A 140 -27.42 -9.25 -15.13
#